data_26bc10f97ff324969451b5d9b6cf1c67
#
_entry.id   26bc10f97ff324969451b5d9b6cf1c67
#
_cell.length_a   1.000
_cell.length_b   1.000
_cell.length_c   1.000
_cell.angle_alpha   90.00
_cell.angle_beta   90.00
_cell.angle_gamma   90.00
#
_symmetry.space_group_name_H-M   'P 1'
#
loop_
_entity.id
_entity.type
_entity.pdbx_description
1 polymer ?
#
loop_
_entity_poly.entity_id
_entity_poly.type
_entity_poly.pdbx_seq_one_letter_code
_entity_poly.pdbx_strand_id
1 'polypeptide(L)'
;MAKLGFIGLGVMGGNMVARLLEKGHTVTGYNRTKSKAQWLLDRGMKWGDSPRAVAEASDITFSMVTNAAALAAVTDGADGLLAGISAGKLYVDMSTVSPDVSRALAARVREKGSDMVDAPVSGSLITLQQGKLSVMVGGRKETFTKLQPLLLDVGPKVTHVGDNGVALAMKIAVNLSLAVQMLAFSEGVLLAEKSGIPRAVAVDVLIHSAVASPMIQYRGPFVLQQPEEAWFDVNMMQKDMLLAMDLGRKLNVPVPTTAVSNEFLTAARGMGWEKLDFAVMFDVLARMSGISK
;
A
#
# COMPACT_ATOMS: atom_id res chain seq x y z
N MET A 1 14.10 22.89 7.74
CA MET A 1 13.18 21.73 7.66
C MET A 1 12.09 22.06 6.67
N ALA A 2 11.73 21.14 5.77
CA ALA A 2 10.64 21.35 4.82
C ALA A 2 9.29 21.31 5.54
N LYS A 3 8.32 22.12 5.08
CA LYS A 3 6.93 22.03 5.51
C LYS A 3 6.26 20.91 4.73
N LEU A 4 5.80 19.88 5.42
CA LEU A 4 5.21 18.70 4.80
C LEU A 4 3.68 18.74 4.87
N GLY A 5 3.03 18.31 3.81
CA GLY A 5 1.62 18.01 3.76
C GLY A 5 1.40 16.49 3.70
N PHE A 6 0.33 15.99 4.32
CA PHE A 6 -0.02 14.58 4.18
C PHE A 6 -1.54 14.39 4.07
N ILE A 7 -1.98 13.79 2.98
CA ILE A 7 -3.39 13.54 2.66
C ILE A 7 -3.67 12.05 2.72
N GLY A 8 -4.62 11.63 3.57
CA GLY A 8 -4.94 10.23 3.79
C GLY A 8 -4.19 9.63 4.98
N LEU A 9 -4.79 9.78 6.18
CA LEU A 9 -4.24 9.38 7.47
C LEU A 9 -4.86 8.04 7.94
N GLY A 10 -4.94 7.07 7.02
CA GLY A 10 -5.29 5.70 7.35
C GLY A 10 -4.14 4.98 8.08
N VAL A 11 -4.24 3.64 8.22
CA VAL A 11 -3.25 2.83 8.96
C VAL A 11 -1.83 3.13 8.50
N MET A 12 -1.54 3.09 7.22
CA MET A 12 -0.18 3.34 6.72
C MET A 12 0.17 4.83 6.74
N GLY A 13 -0.68 5.69 6.15
CA GLY A 13 -0.40 7.14 6.06
C GLY A 13 -0.27 7.80 7.43
N GLY A 14 -1.13 7.46 8.39
CA GLY A 14 -1.03 7.98 9.75
C GLY A 14 0.28 7.59 10.45
N ASN A 15 0.70 6.33 10.34
CA ASN A 15 1.96 5.89 10.92
C ASN A 15 3.19 6.47 10.21
N MET A 16 3.11 6.76 8.91
CA MET A 16 4.15 7.53 8.21
C MET A 16 4.26 8.96 8.76
N VAL A 17 3.12 9.62 8.98
CA VAL A 17 3.09 10.95 9.61
C VAL A 17 3.70 10.93 11.00
N ALA A 18 3.34 9.95 11.84
CA ALA A 18 3.93 9.81 13.16
C ALA A 18 5.46 9.72 13.09
N ARG A 19 5.98 8.90 12.16
CA ARG A 19 7.41 8.75 11.94
C ARG A 19 8.07 10.05 11.45
N LEU A 20 7.43 10.79 10.55
CA LEU A 20 7.94 12.09 10.09
C LEU A 20 7.98 13.13 11.22
N LEU A 21 6.97 13.14 12.11
CA LEU A 21 6.96 13.98 13.32
C LEU A 21 8.10 13.61 14.27
N GLU A 22 8.35 12.31 14.51
CA GLU A 22 9.46 11.80 15.31
C GLU A 22 10.83 12.20 14.75
N LYS A 23 10.94 12.38 13.42
CA LYS A 23 12.12 12.88 12.72
C LYS A 23 12.23 14.43 12.78
N GLY A 24 11.31 15.11 13.45
CA GLY A 24 11.32 16.55 13.65
C GLY A 24 10.71 17.37 12.51
N HIS A 25 10.02 16.73 11.55
CA HIS A 25 9.33 17.47 10.49
C HIS A 25 8.04 18.11 10.99
N THR A 26 7.70 19.26 10.42
CA THR A 26 6.38 19.88 10.62
C THR A 26 5.43 19.32 9.55
N VAL A 27 4.34 18.69 9.98
CA VAL A 27 3.37 18.06 9.09
C VAL A 27 1.99 18.71 9.24
N THR A 28 1.38 19.11 8.12
CA THR A 28 -0.05 19.49 8.04
C THR A 28 -0.79 18.33 7.39
N GLY A 29 -1.78 17.76 8.06
CA GLY A 29 -2.48 16.55 7.60
C GLY A 29 -3.95 16.78 7.32
N TYR A 30 -4.49 15.99 6.39
CA TYR A 30 -5.92 15.90 6.09
C TYR A 30 -6.36 14.45 6.00
N ASN A 31 -7.54 14.17 6.53
CA ASN A 31 -8.24 12.90 6.38
C ASN A 31 -9.74 13.14 6.27
N ARG A 32 -10.44 12.33 5.48
CA ARG A 32 -11.91 12.44 5.31
C ARG A 32 -12.66 12.44 6.65
N THR A 33 -12.18 11.67 7.62
CA THR A 33 -12.75 11.59 8.97
C THR A 33 -11.73 12.13 9.97
N LYS A 34 -11.94 13.37 10.44
CA LYS A 34 -11.02 14.09 11.33
C LYS A 34 -10.75 13.33 12.63
N SER A 35 -11.79 12.74 13.23
CA SER A 35 -11.65 12.03 14.51
C SER A 35 -10.65 10.87 14.46
N LYS A 36 -10.46 10.24 13.30
CA LYS A 36 -9.46 9.18 13.12
C LYS A 36 -8.00 9.69 13.16
N ALA A 37 -7.80 11.01 13.07
CA ALA A 37 -6.48 11.63 13.10
C ALA A 37 -6.16 12.29 14.44
N GLN A 38 -7.03 12.21 15.46
CA GLN A 38 -6.84 12.87 16.76
C GLN A 38 -5.49 12.53 17.39
N TRP A 39 -5.11 11.26 17.39
CA TRP A 39 -3.84 10.79 17.94
C TRP A 39 -2.58 11.41 17.28
N LEU A 40 -2.70 11.91 16.02
CA LEU A 40 -1.64 12.63 15.33
C LEU A 40 -1.63 14.13 15.70
N LEU A 41 -2.81 14.71 15.91
CA LEU A 41 -2.95 16.08 16.41
C LEU A 41 -2.32 16.20 17.80
N ASP A 42 -2.54 15.22 18.67
CA ASP A 42 -1.96 15.14 20.00
C ASP A 42 -0.42 15.00 19.96
N ARG A 43 0.13 14.53 18.84
CA ARG A 43 1.58 14.44 18.55
C ARG A 43 2.14 15.67 17.85
N GLY A 44 1.35 16.73 17.65
CA GLY A 44 1.80 18.00 17.08
C GLY A 44 1.61 18.14 15.55
N MET A 45 0.89 17.20 14.89
CA MET A 45 0.46 17.42 13.52
C MET A 45 -0.53 18.57 13.45
N LYS A 46 -0.41 19.44 12.44
CA LYS A 46 -1.39 20.48 12.16
C LYS A 46 -2.52 19.91 11.30
N TRP A 47 -3.73 20.46 11.47
CA TRP A 47 -4.88 20.06 10.65
C TRP A 47 -5.05 21.01 9.46
N GLY A 48 -5.27 20.47 8.28
CA GLY A 48 -5.76 21.16 7.09
C GLY A 48 -7.22 20.77 6.83
N ASP A 49 -8.09 21.76 6.58
CA ASP A 49 -9.53 21.50 6.42
C ASP A 49 -9.89 20.91 5.05
N SER A 50 -8.95 20.91 4.10
CA SER A 50 -9.09 20.30 2.78
C SER A 50 -7.72 19.85 2.24
N PRO A 51 -7.69 18.97 1.22
CA PRO A 51 -6.47 18.68 0.46
C PRO A 51 -5.81 19.93 -0.11
N ARG A 52 -6.61 20.91 -0.57
CA ARG A 52 -6.13 22.21 -1.02
C ARG A 52 -5.38 22.94 0.08
N ALA A 53 -5.97 23.09 1.27
CA ALA A 53 -5.34 23.79 2.39
C ALA A 53 -4.03 23.11 2.82
N VAL A 54 -3.94 21.77 2.76
CA VAL A 54 -2.70 21.06 3.01
C VAL A 54 -1.64 21.39 1.95
N ALA A 55 -1.99 21.39 0.67
CA ALA A 55 -1.06 21.71 -0.41
C ALA A 55 -0.59 23.17 -0.36
N GLU A 56 -1.49 24.11 -0.02
CA GLU A 56 -1.13 25.53 0.16
C GLU A 56 -0.12 25.73 1.30
N ALA A 57 -0.29 25.01 2.41
CA ALA A 57 0.54 25.14 3.61
C ALA A 57 1.91 24.42 3.51
N SER A 58 2.18 23.67 2.44
CA SER A 58 3.31 22.74 2.38
C SER A 58 4.21 23.01 1.17
N ASP A 59 5.49 22.68 1.30
CA ASP A 59 6.46 22.67 0.20
C ASP A 59 6.42 21.33 -0.54
N ILE A 60 6.19 20.24 0.21
CA ILE A 60 6.09 18.87 -0.28
C ILE A 60 4.81 18.26 0.30
N THR A 61 3.91 17.80 -0.57
CA THR A 61 2.66 17.14 -0.16
C THR A 61 2.69 15.67 -0.50
N PHE A 62 2.38 14.83 0.48
CA PHE A 62 2.19 13.38 0.31
C PHE A 62 0.71 13.04 0.23
N SER A 63 0.39 11.96 -0.48
CA SER A 63 -0.90 11.30 -0.37
C SER A 63 -0.75 9.80 -0.21
N MET A 64 -1.66 9.18 0.57
CA MET A 64 -1.79 7.74 0.67
C MET A 64 -3.24 7.35 0.87
N VAL A 65 -3.89 6.98 -0.23
CA VAL A 65 -5.31 6.63 -0.29
C VAL A 65 -5.53 5.25 -0.89
N THR A 66 -6.75 4.72 -0.80
CA THR A 66 -7.03 3.30 -1.05
C THR A 66 -7.11 2.91 -2.53
N ASN A 67 -7.55 3.82 -3.41
CA ASN A 67 -7.81 3.54 -4.83
C ASN A 67 -7.84 4.82 -5.68
N ALA A 68 -8.01 4.66 -7.00
CA ALA A 68 -8.05 5.76 -7.96
C ALA A 68 -9.21 6.75 -7.70
N ALA A 69 -10.38 6.26 -7.29
CA ALA A 69 -11.51 7.14 -6.97
C ALA A 69 -11.22 8.01 -5.74
N ALA A 70 -10.60 7.45 -4.70
CA ALA A 70 -10.17 8.20 -3.53
C ALA A 70 -9.04 9.19 -3.88
N LEU A 71 -8.14 8.82 -4.81
CA LEU A 71 -7.09 9.72 -5.30
C LEU A 71 -7.69 10.90 -6.05
N ALA A 72 -8.64 10.66 -6.97
CA ALA A 72 -9.34 11.72 -7.67
C ALA A 72 -10.10 12.63 -6.69
N ALA A 73 -10.77 12.07 -5.68
CA ALA A 73 -11.52 12.85 -4.68
C ALA A 73 -10.64 13.79 -3.84
N VAL A 74 -9.35 13.47 -3.65
CA VAL A 74 -8.43 14.35 -2.90
C VAL A 74 -7.57 15.24 -3.81
N THR A 75 -7.51 14.96 -5.10
CA THR A 75 -6.72 15.77 -6.05
C THR A 75 -7.57 16.77 -6.81
N ASP A 76 -8.84 16.46 -7.10
CA ASP A 76 -9.69 17.20 -8.01
C ASP A 76 -10.66 18.14 -7.28
N GLY A 77 -11.28 19.07 -8.05
CA GLY A 77 -12.26 20.03 -7.54
C GLY A 77 -11.64 21.24 -6.82
N ALA A 78 -12.52 22.11 -6.32
CA ALA A 78 -12.12 23.40 -5.72
C ALA A 78 -11.30 23.22 -4.42
N ASP A 79 -11.56 22.14 -3.67
CA ASP A 79 -10.87 21.81 -2.42
C ASP A 79 -9.79 20.74 -2.59
N GLY A 80 -9.55 20.28 -3.83
CA GLY A 80 -8.54 19.28 -4.16
C GLY A 80 -7.12 19.81 -4.14
N LEU A 81 -6.14 18.91 -4.05
CA LEU A 81 -4.72 19.21 -4.05
C LEU A 81 -4.30 20.09 -5.24
N LEU A 82 -4.83 19.81 -6.45
CA LEU A 82 -4.49 20.55 -7.68
C LEU A 82 -4.94 22.03 -7.65
N ALA A 83 -5.89 22.38 -6.79
CA ALA A 83 -6.29 23.76 -6.59
C ALA A 83 -5.35 24.52 -5.63
N GLY A 84 -4.61 23.80 -4.76
CA GLY A 84 -3.70 24.40 -3.78
C GLY A 84 -2.21 24.25 -4.11
N ILE A 85 -1.86 23.35 -5.05
CA ILE A 85 -0.47 23.19 -5.45
C ILE A 85 -0.05 24.30 -6.42
N SER A 86 1.16 24.84 -6.27
CA SER A 86 1.69 25.93 -7.06
C SER A 86 3.14 25.69 -7.49
N ALA A 87 3.64 26.51 -8.38
CA ALA A 87 4.98 26.37 -8.95
C ALA A 87 6.07 26.18 -7.88
N GLY A 88 6.97 25.26 -8.14
CA GLY A 88 8.10 24.91 -7.28
C GLY A 88 7.80 23.92 -6.16
N LYS A 89 6.52 23.61 -5.88
CA LYS A 89 6.14 22.59 -4.90
C LYS A 89 6.30 21.18 -5.46
N LEU A 90 6.37 20.19 -4.59
CA LEU A 90 6.49 18.79 -4.97
C LEU A 90 5.32 17.97 -4.42
N TYR A 91 4.89 16.98 -5.21
CA TYR A 91 3.86 16.05 -4.82
C TYR A 91 4.39 14.60 -4.85
N VAL A 92 4.09 13.83 -3.81
CA VAL A 92 4.50 12.44 -3.63
C VAL A 92 3.26 11.59 -3.41
N ASP A 93 2.83 10.83 -4.42
CA ASP A 93 1.72 9.89 -4.24
C ASP A 93 2.25 8.50 -3.87
N MET A 94 1.87 8.04 -2.68
CA MET A 94 2.25 6.72 -2.15
C MET A 94 1.12 5.67 -2.32
N SER A 95 0.02 6.06 -2.95
CA SER A 95 -1.14 5.18 -3.20
C SER A 95 -0.80 4.11 -4.24
N THR A 96 -1.51 2.97 -4.20
CA THR A 96 -1.43 1.94 -5.23
C THR A 96 -2.61 2.07 -6.18
N VAL A 97 -2.33 2.65 -7.34
CA VAL A 97 -3.28 2.87 -8.45
C VAL A 97 -2.67 2.36 -9.77
N SER A 98 -3.41 2.46 -10.89
CA SER A 98 -2.82 2.08 -12.18
C SER A 98 -1.71 3.05 -12.60
N PRO A 99 -0.68 2.57 -13.33
CA PRO A 99 0.37 3.41 -13.87
C PRO A 99 -0.14 4.58 -14.74
N ASP A 100 -1.26 4.37 -15.46
CA ASP A 100 -1.85 5.42 -16.32
C ASP A 100 -2.48 6.54 -15.50
N VAL A 101 -3.14 6.23 -14.40
CA VAL A 101 -3.70 7.23 -13.46
C VAL A 101 -2.59 8.11 -12.90
N SER A 102 -1.46 7.52 -12.49
CA SER A 102 -0.32 8.27 -11.99
C SER A 102 0.29 9.17 -13.07
N ARG A 103 0.50 8.65 -14.28
CA ARG A 103 1.02 9.44 -15.40
C ARG A 103 0.13 10.64 -15.74
N ALA A 104 -1.18 10.43 -15.81
CA ALA A 104 -2.14 11.50 -16.08
C ALA A 104 -2.12 12.56 -14.95
N LEU A 105 -2.06 12.13 -13.70
CA LEU A 105 -1.98 13.06 -12.56
C LEU A 105 -0.66 13.84 -12.57
N ALA A 106 0.47 13.19 -12.85
CA ALA A 106 1.77 13.85 -12.95
C ALA A 106 1.81 14.93 -14.06
N ALA A 107 1.15 14.70 -15.20
CA ALA A 107 1.01 15.71 -16.23
C ALA A 107 0.25 16.95 -15.71
N ARG A 108 -0.90 16.73 -15.05
CA ARG A 108 -1.71 17.82 -14.47
C ARG A 108 -0.98 18.61 -13.37
N VAL A 109 -0.18 17.94 -12.55
CA VAL A 109 0.67 18.59 -11.54
C VAL A 109 1.72 19.47 -12.22
N ARG A 110 2.31 19.02 -13.33
CA ARG A 110 3.29 19.81 -14.08
C ARG A 110 2.68 21.03 -14.77
N GLU A 111 1.43 20.96 -15.20
CA GLU A 111 0.68 22.15 -15.69
C GLU A 111 0.56 23.25 -14.65
N LYS A 112 0.67 22.93 -13.35
CA LYS A 112 0.71 23.90 -12.24
C LYS A 112 2.12 24.42 -11.93
N GLY A 113 3.13 24.06 -12.73
CA GLY A 113 4.53 24.43 -12.48
C GLY A 113 5.19 23.65 -11.34
N SER A 114 4.55 22.58 -10.86
CA SER A 114 5.03 21.66 -9.84
C SER A 114 5.60 20.39 -10.47
N ASP A 115 6.15 19.48 -9.67
CA ASP A 115 6.46 18.13 -10.15
C ASP A 115 5.96 17.05 -9.20
N MET A 116 5.83 15.81 -9.70
CA MET A 116 5.27 14.69 -8.97
C MET A 116 6.12 13.43 -9.15
N VAL A 117 6.21 12.65 -8.06
CA VAL A 117 6.67 11.26 -8.10
C VAL A 117 5.56 10.34 -7.58
N ASP A 118 5.44 9.15 -8.14
CA ASP A 118 4.76 8.03 -7.54
C ASP A 118 5.77 7.27 -6.66
N ALA A 119 5.40 7.07 -5.38
CA ALA A 119 6.30 6.51 -4.38
C ALA A 119 5.63 5.41 -3.55
N PRO A 120 5.06 4.36 -4.19
CA PRO A 120 4.44 3.27 -3.48
C PRO A 120 5.46 2.53 -2.61
N VAL A 121 4.96 1.92 -1.53
CA VAL A 121 5.78 1.24 -0.53
C VAL A 121 5.57 -0.26 -0.53
N SER A 122 6.60 -0.99 -0.14
CA SER A 122 6.55 -2.43 0.16
C SER A 122 6.88 -2.68 1.61
N GLY A 123 5.99 -3.38 2.28
CA GLY A 123 6.01 -3.72 3.70
C GLY A 123 4.63 -3.55 4.32
N SER A 124 4.52 -3.93 5.58
CA SER A 124 3.33 -3.85 6.41
C SER A 124 3.49 -2.78 7.50
N LEU A 125 2.46 -2.62 8.35
CA LEU A 125 2.54 -1.77 9.53
C LEU A 125 3.75 -2.13 10.42
N ILE A 126 4.01 -3.41 10.64
CA ILE A 126 5.17 -3.86 11.44
C ILE A 126 6.49 -3.44 10.78
N THR A 127 6.63 -3.62 9.47
CA THR A 127 7.85 -3.18 8.76
C THR A 127 8.04 -1.67 8.81
N LEU A 128 6.95 -0.89 8.78
CA LEU A 128 7.00 0.56 8.97
C LEU A 128 7.48 0.92 10.39
N GLN A 129 6.88 0.32 11.41
CA GLN A 129 7.24 0.54 12.82
C GLN A 129 8.69 0.14 13.12
N GLN A 130 9.16 -0.95 12.52
CA GLN A 130 10.56 -1.38 12.62
C GLN A 130 11.52 -0.54 11.77
N GLY A 131 11.03 0.42 11.02
CA GLY A 131 11.84 1.24 10.11
C GLY A 131 12.44 0.45 8.94
N LYS A 132 11.77 -0.60 8.46
CA LYS A 132 12.25 -1.49 7.38
C LYS A 132 11.44 -1.38 6.09
N LEU A 133 10.63 -0.33 5.95
CA LEU A 133 9.81 -0.11 4.75
C LEU A 133 10.70 0.14 3.52
N SER A 134 10.32 -0.40 2.38
CA SER A 134 10.94 -0.07 1.09
C SER A 134 10.06 0.87 0.29
N VAL A 135 10.65 1.91 -0.31
CA VAL A 135 9.97 2.89 -1.16
C VAL A 135 10.49 2.74 -2.59
N MET A 136 9.60 2.52 -3.53
CA MET A 136 9.90 2.53 -4.97
C MET A 136 9.49 3.88 -5.52
N VAL A 137 10.34 4.55 -6.32
CA VAL A 137 10.07 5.92 -6.78
C VAL A 137 10.08 5.98 -8.30
N GLY A 138 8.97 6.43 -8.87
CA GLY A 138 8.81 6.74 -10.29
C GLY A 138 8.64 8.24 -10.49
N GLY A 139 9.39 8.82 -11.43
CA GLY A 139 9.36 10.23 -11.74
C GLY A 139 10.71 10.75 -12.21
N ARG A 140 10.81 12.05 -12.47
CA ARG A 140 12.05 12.66 -12.95
C ARG A 140 13.19 12.45 -11.95
N LYS A 141 14.37 12.16 -12.45
CA LYS A 141 15.57 11.89 -11.64
C LYS A 141 15.93 13.05 -10.73
N GLU A 142 15.78 14.28 -11.20
CA GLU A 142 16.07 15.51 -10.45
C GLU A 142 15.13 15.66 -9.26
N THR A 143 13.84 15.35 -9.45
CA THR A 143 12.81 15.39 -8.41
C THR A 143 13.03 14.28 -7.39
N PHE A 144 13.36 13.07 -7.84
CA PHE A 144 13.77 11.98 -6.97
C PHE A 144 14.95 12.38 -6.09
N THR A 145 16.02 12.96 -6.66
CA THR A 145 17.23 13.33 -5.91
C THR A 145 16.91 14.34 -4.81
N LYS A 146 16.00 15.30 -5.06
CA LYS A 146 15.53 16.25 -4.03
C LYS A 146 14.73 15.60 -2.91
N LEU A 147 13.92 14.57 -3.25
CA LEU A 147 13.02 13.90 -2.30
C LEU A 147 13.69 12.75 -1.55
N GLN A 148 14.78 12.18 -2.07
CA GLN A 148 15.42 11.00 -1.50
C GLN A 148 15.77 11.13 -0.02
N PRO A 149 16.37 12.25 0.48
CA PRO A 149 16.67 12.39 1.90
C PRO A 149 15.40 12.31 2.79
N LEU A 150 14.30 12.92 2.35
CA LEU A 150 13.02 12.88 3.06
C LEU A 150 12.37 11.50 3.01
N LEU A 151 12.44 10.81 1.86
CA LEU A 151 11.90 9.45 1.71
C LEU A 151 12.67 8.42 2.56
N LEU A 152 13.95 8.66 2.86
CA LEU A 152 14.73 7.85 3.79
C LEU A 152 14.25 7.98 5.24
N ASP A 153 13.58 9.05 5.61
CA ASP A 153 12.90 9.17 6.91
C ASP A 153 11.62 8.31 6.98
N VAL A 154 11.01 7.98 5.84
CA VAL A 154 9.87 7.06 5.75
C VAL A 154 10.34 5.59 5.76
N GLY A 155 11.38 5.26 4.97
CA GLY A 155 11.90 3.90 4.89
C GLY A 155 13.37 3.86 4.43
N PRO A 156 14.18 2.93 4.95
CA PRO A 156 15.64 2.92 4.75
C PRO A 156 16.06 2.51 3.33
N LYS A 157 15.15 1.91 2.56
CA LYS A 157 15.40 1.48 1.19
C LYS A 157 14.55 2.31 0.23
N VAL A 158 15.18 3.24 -0.46
CA VAL A 158 14.53 4.12 -1.45
C VAL A 158 15.19 3.88 -2.81
N THR A 159 14.40 3.41 -3.78
CA THR A 159 14.91 3.02 -5.09
C THR A 159 14.19 3.80 -6.19
N HIS A 160 14.92 4.55 -7.00
CA HIS A 160 14.40 5.13 -8.24
C HIS A 160 14.32 4.04 -9.32
N VAL A 161 13.13 3.80 -9.85
CA VAL A 161 12.87 2.70 -10.79
C VAL A 161 12.54 3.17 -12.21
N GLY A 162 12.44 4.47 -12.44
CA GLY A 162 12.16 5.05 -13.76
C GLY A 162 11.19 6.23 -13.69
N ASP A 163 10.54 6.53 -14.81
CA ASP A 163 9.56 7.62 -14.92
C ASP A 163 8.26 7.34 -14.18
N ASN A 164 7.36 8.34 -14.10
CA ASN A 164 6.05 8.19 -13.44
C ASN A 164 5.28 6.96 -13.97
N GLY A 165 4.69 6.23 -13.04
CA GLY A 165 3.95 5.01 -13.27
C GLY A 165 4.81 3.73 -13.25
N VAL A 166 6.14 3.83 -13.41
CA VAL A 166 7.02 2.64 -13.37
C VAL A 166 7.11 2.07 -11.96
N ALA A 167 7.14 2.93 -10.93
CA ALA A 167 7.11 2.46 -9.54
C ALA A 167 5.81 1.74 -9.19
N LEU A 168 4.69 2.18 -9.75
CA LEU A 168 3.40 1.49 -9.58
C LEU A 168 3.37 0.15 -10.30
N ALA A 169 3.93 0.05 -11.51
CA ALA A 169 4.08 -1.25 -12.18
C ALA A 169 4.92 -2.22 -11.33
N MET A 170 6.02 -1.74 -10.73
CA MET A 170 6.84 -2.54 -9.81
C MET A 170 6.06 -2.92 -8.54
N LYS A 171 5.30 -1.98 -7.97
CA LYS A 171 4.45 -2.26 -6.80
C LYS A 171 3.38 -3.31 -7.09
N ILE A 172 2.74 -3.25 -8.26
CA ILE A 172 1.77 -4.25 -8.73
C ILE A 172 2.44 -5.63 -8.83
N ALA A 173 3.66 -5.72 -9.41
CA ALA A 173 4.43 -6.95 -9.47
C ALA A 173 4.79 -7.52 -8.09
N VAL A 174 5.12 -6.65 -7.12
CA VAL A 174 5.32 -7.07 -5.72
C VAL A 174 4.04 -7.64 -5.12
N ASN A 175 2.90 -6.95 -5.27
CA ASN A 175 1.66 -7.36 -4.61
C ASN A 175 1.05 -8.63 -5.24
N LEU A 176 1.17 -8.83 -6.56
CA LEU A 176 0.79 -10.11 -7.16
C LEU A 176 1.59 -11.27 -6.55
N SER A 177 2.89 -11.07 -6.31
CA SER A 177 3.74 -12.09 -5.69
C SER A 177 3.32 -12.39 -4.25
N LEU A 178 2.83 -11.39 -3.49
CA LEU A 178 2.32 -11.61 -2.12
C LEU A 178 1.08 -12.51 -2.12
N ALA A 179 0.11 -12.25 -3.00
CA ALA A 179 -1.12 -13.04 -3.08
C ALA A 179 -0.84 -14.49 -3.50
N VAL A 180 -0.01 -14.68 -4.53
CA VAL A 180 0.38 -16.01 -5.03
C VAL A 180 1.13 -16.81 -3.96
N GLN A 181 2.07 -16.17 -3.26
CA GLN A 181 2.79 -16.84 -2.17
C GLN A 181 1.86 -17.24 -1.01
N MET A 182 0.88 -16.40 -0.67
CA MET A 182 -0.08 -16.73 0.40
C MET A 182 -0.97 -17.91 -0.01
N LEU A 183 -1.39 -17.97 -1.28
CA LEU A 183 -2.17 -19.09 -1.79
C LEU A 183 -1.34 -20.39 -1.75
N ALA A 184 -0.12 -20.38 -2.29
CA ALA A 184 0.78 -21.54 -2.27
C ALA A 184 1.10 -22.01 -0.83
N PHE A 185 1.33 -21.06 0.10
CA PHE A 185 1.50 -21.37 1.52
C PHE A 185 0.25 -22.06 2.11
N SER A 186 -0.93 -21.56 1.78
CA SER A 186 -2.21 -22.13 2.23
C SER A 186 -2.42 -23.56 1.73
N GLU A 187 -2.10 -23.82 0.47
CA GLU A 187 -2.13 -25.16 -0.12
C GLU A 187 -1.16 -26.10 0.60
N GLY A 188 0.07 -25.66 0.86
CA GLY A 188 1.08 -26.43 1.58
C GLY A 188 0.66 -26.81 3.00
N VAL A 189 0.11 -25.84 3.75
CA VAL A 189 -0.41 -26.08 5.11
C VAL A 189 -1.55 -27.10 5.08
N LEU A 190 -2.51 -26.96 4.16
CA LEU A 190 -3.67 -27.86 4.07
C LEU A 190 -3.28 -29.28 3.63
N LEU A 191 -2.34 -29.39 2.70
CA LEU A 191 -1.81 -30.69 2.27
C LEU A 191 -1.14 -31.42 3.44
N ALA A 192 -0.33 -30.71 4.22
CA ALA A 192 0.31 -31.26 5.42
C ALA A 192 -0.73 -31.68 6.47
N GLU A 193 -1.72 -30.82 6.74
CA GLU A 193 -2.80 -31.10 7.70
C GLU A 193 -3.61 -32.33 7.32
N LYS A 194 -4.01 -32.46 6.05
CA LYS A 194 -4.71 -33.65 5.52
C LYS A 194 -3.84 -34.91 5.55
N SER A 195 -2.53 -34.77 5.56
CA SER A 195 -1.58 -35.88 5.71
C SER A 195 -1.35 -36.28 7.18
N GLY A 196 -2.05 -35.64 8.13
CA GLY A 196 -1.98 -35.95 9.56
C GLY A 196 -0.99 -35.11 10.36
N ILE A 197 -0.39 -34.06 9.77
CA ILE A 197 0.48 -33.14 10.48
C ILE A 197 -0.39 -32.06 11.13
N PRO A 198 -0.27 -31.77 12.44
CA PRO A 198 -1.00 -30.68 13.06
C PRO A 198 -0.75 -29.35 12.34
N ARG A 199 -1.79 -28.55 12.09
CA ARG A 199 -1.69 -27.28 11.36
C ARG A 199 -0.60 -26.35 11.92
N ALA A 200 -0.52 -26.23 13.26
CA ALA A 200 0.50 -25.40 13.90
C ALA A 200 1.92 -25.88 13.57
N VAL A 201 2.16 -27.18 13.50
CA VAL A 201 3.45 -27.74 13.13
C VAL A 201 3.75 -27.48 11.65
N ALA A 202 2.77 -27.66 10.75
CA ALA A 202 2.95 -27.36 9.33
C ALA A 202 3.30 -25.89 9.10
N VAL A 203 2.62 -24.96 9.80
CA VAL A 203 2.91 -23.52 9.75
C VAL A 203 4.33 -23.26 10.23
N ASP A 204 4.72 -23.80 11.40
CA ASP A 204 6.05 -23.58 11.97
C ASP A 204 7.16 -24.06 11.02
N VAL A 205 7.03 -25.26 10.47
CA VAL A 205 8.01 -25.79 9.50
C VAL A 205 8.10 -24.90 8.25
N LEU A 206 6.97 -24.46 7.70
CA LEU A 206 6.95 -23.69 6.46
C LEU A 206 7.53 -22.27 6.65
N ILE A 207 7.23 -21.60 7.77
CA ILE A 207 7.78 -20.24 8.03
C ILE A 207 9.27 -20.24 8.36
N HIS A 208 9.87 -21.39 8.69
CA HIS A 208 11.31 -21.55 8.93
C HIS A 208 12.03 -22.26 7.78
N SER A 209 11.31 -22.60 6.70
CA SER A 209 11.88 -23.27 5.53
C SER A 209 12.44 -22.28 4.49
N ALA A 210 13.13 -22.82 3.49
CA ALA A 210 13.69 -22.04 2.39
C ALA A 210 12.64 -21.30 1.52
N VAL A 211 11.36 -21.68 1.59
CA VAL A 211 10.29 -21.01 0.84
C VAL A 211 9.68 -19.82 1.59
N ALA A 212 10.10 -19.57 2.83
CA ALA A 212 9.58 -18.49 3.67
C ALA A 212 10.17 -17.13 3.27
N SER A 213 9.42 -16.36 2.49
CA SER A 213 9.70 -14.93 2.35
C SER A 213 9.42 -14.19 3.67
N PRO A 214 9.95 -12.96 3.85
CA PRO A 214 9.58 -12.13 5.00
C PRO A 214 8.06 -11.97 5.18
N MET A 215 7.29 -11.92 4.08
CA MET A 215 5.83 -11.86 4.14
C MET A 215 5.24 -13.15 4.71
N ILE A 216 5.68 -14.30 4.26
CA ILE A 216 5.22 -15.59 4.79
C ILE A 216 5.59 -15.73 6.28
N GLN A 217 6.77 -15.26 6.70
CA GLN A 217 7.18 -15.33 8.10
C GLN A 217 6.23 -14.56 9.02
N TYR A 218 5.82 -13.34 8.68
CA TYR A 218 4.95 -12.56 9.56
C TYR A 218 3.45 -12.79 9.34
N ARG A 219 3.01 -13.24 8.15
CA ARG A 219 1.59 -13.44 7.85
C ARG A 219 1.17 -14.90 7.92
N GLY A 220 2.06 -15.85 7.69
CA GLY A 220 1.77 -17.30 7.76
C GLY A 220 1.02 -17.69 9.04
N PRO A 221 1.39 -17.19 10.24
CA PRO A 221 0.65 -17.45 11.47
C PRO A 221 -0.84 -17.03 11.44
N PHE A 222 -1.26 -16.16 10.52
CA PHE A 222 -2.67 -15.75 10.41
C PHE A 222 -3.60 -16.88 9.95
N VAL A 223 -3.08 -17.96 9.40
CA VAL A 223 -3.88 -19.17 9.12
C VAL A 223 -4.25 -19.94 10.38
N LEU A 224 -3.55 -19.71 11.51
CA LEU A 224 -3.89 -20.23 12.82
C LEU A 224 -4.91 -19.31 13.51
N GLN A 225 -4.67 -18.03 13.45
CA GLN A 225 -5.51 -17.01 14.06
C GLN A 225 -5.44 -15.72 13.24
N GLN A 226 -6.57 -15.31 12.66
CA GLN A 226 -6.70 -14.02 11.98
C GLN A 226 -6.42 -12.86 12.94
N PRO A 227 -5.78 -11.78 12.49
CA PRO A 227 -5.60 -10.58 13.29
C PRO A 227 -6.95 -9.89 13.56
N GLU A 228 -7.08 -9.19 14.69
CA GLU A 228 -8.28 -8.41 15.02
C GLU A 228 -8.58 -7.33 13.97
N GLU A 229 -7.54 -6.67 13.48
CA GLU A 229 -7.61 -5.72 12.37
C GLU A 229 -6.77 -6.24 11.20
N ALA A 230 -7.36 -6.26 10.02
CA ALA A 230 -6.64 -6.67 8.81
C ALA A 230 -5.47 -5.73 8.54
N TRP A 231 -4.27 -6.29 8.34
CA TRP A 231 -3.11 -5.50 7.91
C TRP A 231 -3.20 -5.15 6.43
N PHE A 232 -3.85 -6.01 5.66
CA PHE A 232 -4.18 -5.79 4.26
C PHE A 232 -5.41 -6.64 3.90
N ASP A 233 -6.56 -6.00 3.78
CA ASP A 233 -7.82 -6.70 3.62
C ASP A 233 -8.01 -7.31 2.22
N VAL A 234 -8.97 -8.24 2.10
CA VAL A 234 -9.31 -8.94 0.85
C VAL A 234 -9.65 -7.94 -0.26
N ASN A 235 -10.42 -6.88 0.01
CA ASN A 235 -10.76 -5.89 -1.00
C ASN A 235 -9.54 -5.15 -1.56
N MET A 236 -8.59 -4.79 -0.69
CA MET A 236 -7.37 -4.11 -1.11
C MET A 236 -6.46 -5.04 -1.91
N MET A 237 -6.29 -6.29 -1.48
CA MET A 237 -5.50 -7.27 -2.24
C MET A 237 -6.16 -7.59 -3.58
N GLN A 238 -7.48 -7.78 -3.63
CA GLN A 238 -8.18 -8.03 -4.89
C GLN A 238 -8.05 -6.87 -5.87
N LYS A 239 -8.16 -5.63 -5.39
CA LYS A 239 -7.90 -4.45 -6.22
C LYS A 239 -6.53 -4.52 -6.89
N ASP A 240 -5.49 -4.93 -6.15
CA ASP A 240 -4.13 -5.03 -6.69
C ASP A 240 -3.99 -6.21 -7.68
N MET A 241 -4.70 -7.33 -7.46
CA MET A 241 -4.76 -8.43 -8.44
C MET A 241 -5.43 -8.00 -9.75
N LEU A 242 -6.52 -7.24 -9.66
CA LEU A 242 -7.19 -6.67 -10.84
C LEU A 242 -6.26 -5.72 -11.61
N LEU A 243 -5.53 -4.84 -10.90
CA LEU A 243 -4.51 -3.98 -11.52
C LEU A 243 -3.40 -4.81 -12.21
N ALA A 244 -2.98 -5.93 -11.61
CA ALA A 244 -1.97 -6.81 -12.18
C ALA A 244 -2.47 -7.50 -13.44
N MET A 245 -3.71 -8.01 -13.45
CA MET A 245 -4.32 -8.65 -14.62
C MET A 245 -4.51 -7.66 -15.76
N ASP A 246 -4.96 -6.44 -15.48
CA ASP A 246 -5.14 -5.39 -16.47
C ASP A 246 -3.79 -4.95 -17.08
N LEU A 247 -2.76 -4.79 -16.25
CA LEU A 247 -1.41 -4.48 -16.70
C LEU A 247 -0.83 -5.63 -17.54
N GLY A 248 -1.04 -6.88 -17.11
CA GLY A 248 -0.63 -8.07 -17.86
C GLY A 248 -1.25 -8.12 -19.26
N ARG A 249 -2.58 -7.89 -19.36
CA ARG A 249 -3.27 -7.82 -20.67
C ARG A 249 -2.70 -6.71 -21.55
N LYS A 250 -2.48 -5.51 -20.98
CA LYS A 250 -1.94 -4.36 -21.70
C LYS A 250 -0.53 -4.59 -22.24
N LEU A 251 0.30 -5.33 -21.50
CA LEU A 251 1.69 -5.62 -21.84
C LEU A 251 1.90 -6.98 -22.50
N ASN A 252 0.83 -7.76 -22.76
CA ASN A 252 0.88 -9.13 -23.28
C ASN A 252 1.72 -10.06 -22.40
N VAL A 253 1.69 -9.88 -21.08
CA VAL A 253 2.31 -10.76 -20.09
C VAL A 253 1.25 -11.66 -19.47
N PRO A 254 1.32 -13.00 -19.67
CA PRO A 254 0.39 -13.93 -19.01
C PRO A 254 0.63 -13.93 -17.50
N VAL A 255 -0.44 -13.81 -16.71
CA VAL A 255 -0.39 -13.84 -15.24
C VAL A 255 -1.38 -14.87 -14.66
N PRO A 256 -1.25 -16.19 -15.01
CA PRO A 256 -2.24 -17.21 -14.66
C PRO A 256 -2.38 -17.38 -13.14
N THR A 257 -1.29 -17.40 -12.38
CA THR A 257 -1.33 -17.54 -10.92
C THR A 257 -2.04 -16.38 -10.23
N THR A 258 -1.91 -15.17 -10.79
CA THR A 258 -2.66 -13.99 -10.32
C THR A 258 -4.15 -14.15 -10.53
N ALA A 259 -4.57 -14.67 -11.70
CA ALA A 259 -5.96 -14.93 -12.00
C ALA A 259 -6.56 -15.97 -11.02
N VAL A 260 -5.86 -17.06 -10.78
CA VAL A 260 -6.27 -18.07 -9.79
C VAL A 260 -6.38 -17.44 -8.39
N SER A 261 -5.37 -16.70 -7.94
CA SER A 261 -5.39 -16.02 -6.62
C SER A 261 -6.57 -15.04 -6.50
N ASN A 262 -6.91 -14.32 -7.59
CA ASN A 262 -8.07 -13.43 -7.63
C ASN A 262 -9.39 -14.17 -7.37
N GLU A 263 -9.57 -15.39 -7.91
CA GLU A 263 -10.78 -16.17 -7.70
C GLU A 263 -10.95 -16.60 -6.24
N PHE A 264 -9.87 -16.89 -5.52
CA PHE A 264 -9.95 -17.15 -4.07
C PHE A 264 -10.33 -15.88 -3.27
N LEU A 265 -9.85 -14.71 -3.68
CA LEU A 265 -10.29 -13.43 -3.09
C LEU A 265 -11.76 -13.13 -3.42
N THR A 266 -12.21 -13.48 -4.63
CA THR A 266 -13.63 -13.38 -5.03
C THR A 266 -14.48 -14.30 -4.15
N ALA A 267 -14.06 -15.55 -3.93
CA ALA A 267 -14.74 -16.49 -3.05
C ALA A 267 -14.80 -15.98 -1.60
N ALA A 268 -13.70 -15.43 -1.08
CA ALA A 268 -13.67 -14.83 0.26
C ALA A 268 -14.70 -13.68 0.40
N ARG A 269 -14.81 -12.82 -0.62
CA ARG A 269 -15.85 -11.76 -0.65
C ARG A 269 -17.27 -12.34 -0.69
N GLY A 270 -17.49 -13.39 -1.50
CA GLY A 270 -18.78 -14.09 -1.55
C GLY A 270 -19.18 -14.72 -0.20
N MET A 271 -18.22 -14.97 0.68
CA MET A 271 -18.41 -15.44 2.06
C MET A 271 -18.58 -14.30 3.08
N GLY A 272 -18.56 -13.02 2.66
CA GLY A 272 -18.67 -11.87 3.55
C GLY A 272 -17.36 -11.53 4.29
N TRP A 273 -16.21 -11.99 3.78
CA TRP A 273 -14.89 -11.84 4.42
C TRP A 273 -14.03 -10.71 3.80
N GLU A 274 -14.65 -9.80 3.08
CA GLU A 274 -13.99 -8.72 2.36
C GLU A 274 -13.16 -7.76 3.23
N LYS A 275 -13.41 -7.74 4.56
CA LYS A 275 -12.69 -6.92 5.54
C LYS A 275 -11.65 -7.69 6.33
N LEU A 276 -11.60 -9.01 6.21
CA LEU A 276 -10.56 -9.81 6.84
C LEU A 276 -9.23 -9.64 6.10
N ASP A 277 -8.14 -9.97 6.80
CA ASP A 277 -6.82 -10.03 6.14
C ASP A 277 -6.85 -11.08 5.02
N PHE A 278 -6.16 -10.80 3.91
CA PHE A 278 -6.20 -11.69 2.73
C PHE A 278 -5.62 -13.09 3.01
N ALA A 279 -4.95 -13.32 4.13
CA ALA A 279 -4.58 -14.64 4.61
C ALA A 279 -5.80 -15.57 4.78
N VAL A 280 -7.02 -15.02 4.86
CA VAL A 280 -8.28 -15.77 4.85
C VAL A 280 -8.49 -16.64 3.59
N MET A 281 -7.68 -16.49 2.56
CA MET A 281 -7.61 -17.42 1.42
C MET A 281 -7.38 -18.87 1.89
N PHE A 282 -6.66 -19.06 2.99
CA PHE A 282 -6.53 -20.36 3.66
C PHE A 282 -7.90 -20.92 4.08
N ASP A 283 -8.74 -20.10 4.73
CA ASP A 283 -10.05 -20.56 5.20
C ASP A 283 -11.00 -20.88 4.03
N VAL A 284 -10.87 -20.19 2.89
CA VAL A 284 -11.58 -20.56 1.65
C VAL A 284 -11.18 -21.95 1.18
N LEU A 285 -9.87 -22.21 1.05
CA LEU A 285 -9.34 -23.52 0.67
C LEU A 285 -9.71 -24.62 1.67
N ALA A 286 -9.64 -24.33 2.97
CA ALA A 286 -10.00 -25.28 4.02
C ALA A 286 -11.46 -25.74 3.87
N ARG A 287 -12.39 -24.81 3.65
CA ARG A 287 -13.80 -25.14 3.38
C ARG A 287 -13.98 -25.97 2.12
N MET A 288 -13.30 -25.64 1.02
CA MET A 288 -13.31 -26.43 -0.23
C MET A 288 -12.76 -27.84 -0.02
N SER A 289 -11.85 -28.01 0.95
CA SER A 289 -11.24 -29.29 1.32
C SER A 289 -12.05 -30.06 2.37
N GLY A 290 -13.24 -29.60 2.76
CA GLY A 290 -14.08 -30.22 3.77
C GLY A 290 -13.54 -30.10 5.20
N ILE A 291 -12.68 -29.11 5.45
CA ILE A 291 -12.23 -28.76 6.79
C ILE A 291 -13.09 -27.59 7.28
N SER A 292 -13.99 -27.87 8.26
CA SER A 292 -14.70 -26.84 9.00
C SER A 292 -13.82 -26.32 10.14
N LYS A 293 -13.93 -25.02 10.42
CA LYS A 293 -13.35 -24.46 11.66
C LYS A 293 -14.02 -25.06 12.88
#